data_36e7cca267c7346eb8e3bd34d5debbf8
#
_entry.id   36e7cca267c7346eb8e3bd34d5debbf8
#
_cell.length_a   1.000
_cell.length_b   1.000
_cell.length_c   1.000
_cell.angle_alpha   90.00
_cell.angle_beta   90.00
_cell.angle_gamma   90.00
#
_symmetry.space_group_name_H-M   'P 1'
#
loop_
_entity.id
_entity.type
_entity.pdbx_description
1 polymer ?
#
loop_
_entity_poly.entity_id
_entity_poly.type
_entity_poly.pdbx_seq_one_letter_code
_entity_poly.pdbx_strand_id
1 'polypeptide(L)'
;MRWKLDRKKDVTGFSFLELLIIFVIIGILAAIATPQLEHYRQLRYDRESKENLEKLHQACAKFWADDINTQCSIDIAKEAQNGYIQSSDVDILIPQGKETKTDFHATAKHSSSNKTYMIDEEGNIR
;
A
#
# COMPACT_ATOMS: atom_id res chain seq x y z
N MET A 1 -17.13 10.57 -53.70
CA MET A 1 -16.02 10.36 -54.65
C MET A 1 -14.69 10.84 -54.14
N ARG A 2 -14.63 12.02 -53.61
CA ARG A 2 -13.39 12.59 -53.07
C ARG A 2 -12.83 11.80 -51.92
N TRP A 3 -13.66 11.23 -51.13
CA TRP A 3 -13.24 10.45 -49.97
C TRP A 3 -12.55 9.13 -50.37
N LYS A 4 -12.64 8.73 -51.64
CA LYS A 4 -11.82 7.63 -52.13
C LYS A 4 -10.35 7.99 -52.16
N LEU A 5 -10.03 9.24 -52.47
CA LEU A 5 -8.65 9.73 -52.44
C LEU A 5 -8.12 9.77 -51.01
N ASP A 6 -8.97 10.18 -50.10
CA ASP A 6 -8.63 10.17 -48.67
C ASP A 6 -8.38 8.75 -48.19
N ARG A 7 -9.13 7.79 -48.73
CA ARG A 7 -8.93 6.39 -48.41
C ARG A 7 -7.56 5.88 -48.84
N LYS A 8 -7.05 6.37 -49.97
CA LYS A 8 -5.70 6.02 -50.39
C LYS A 8 -4.66 6.55 -49.43
N LYS A 9 -4.85 7.74 -48.92
CA LYS A 9 -3.96 8.30 -47.92
C LYS A 9 -3.99 7.48 -46.64
N ASP A 10 -5.16 7.03 -46.25
CA ASP A 10 -5.32 6.20 -45.05
C ASP A 10 -4.60 4.86 -45.20
N VAL A 11 -4.56 4.29 -46.38
CA VAL A 11 -3.85 3.04 -46.66
C VAL A 11 -2.34 3.21 -46.47
N THR A 12 -1.81 4.39 -46.76
CA THR A 12 -0.38 4.67 -46.64
C THR A 12 0.06 5.06 -45.23
N GLY A 13 -0.89 5.20 -44.29
CA GLY A 13 -0.62 5.54 -42.92
C GLY A 13 -1.44 6.71 -42.42
N PHE A 14 -1.15 7.13 -41.19
CA PHE A 14 -1.83 8.24 -40.58
C PHE A 14 -1.38 9.57 -41.14
N SER A 15 -2.31 10.52 -41.28
CA SER A 15 -1.95 11.88 -41.62
C SER A 15 -1.26 12.57 -40.43
N PHE A 16 -0.48 13.61 -40.73
CA PHE A 16 0.19 14.39 -39.70
C PHE A 16 -0.80 15.00 -38.71
N LEU A 17 -1.91 15.51 -39.22
CA LEU A 17 -2.95 16.10 -38.36
C LEU A 17 -3.57 15.07 -37.44
N GLU A 18 -3.83 13.88 -37.91
CA GLU A 18 -4.38 12.79 -37.11
C GLU A 18 -3.42 12.38 -35.99
N LEU A 19 -2.15 12.26 -36.31
CA LEU A 19 -1.12 11.96 -35.32
C LEU A 19 -1.07 13.01 -34.23
N LEU A 20 -1.17 14.27 -34.63
CA LEU A 20 -1.14 15.40 -33.71
C LEU A 20 -2.33 15.38 -32.76
N ILE A 21 -3.51 15.06 -33.26
CA ILE A 21 -4.73 14.92 -32.43
C ILE A 21 -4.55 13.79 -31.40
N ILE A 22 -3.98 12.67 -31.81
CA ILE A 22 -3.71 11.56 -30.90
C ILE A 22 -2.80 11.99 -29.76
N PHE A 23 -1.73 12.72 -30.03
CA PHE A 23 -0.83 13.23 -28.98
C PHE A 23 -1.52 14.20 -28.04
N VAL A 24 -2.40 15.05 -28.56
CA VAL A 24 -3.18 15.98 -27.73
C VAL A 24 -4.08 15.22 -26.77
N ILE A 25 -4.78 14.21 -27.25
CA ILE A 25 -5.68 13.38 -26.44
C ILE A 25 -4.89 12.65 -25.34
N ILE A 26 -3.78 12.04 -25.70
CA ILE A 26 -2.90 11.34 -24.75
C ILE A 26 -2.40 12.31 -23.67
N GLY A 27 -2.01 13.51 -24.07
CA GLY A 27 -1.53 14.54 -23.16
C GLY A 27 -2.58 14.96 -22.15
N ILE A 28 -3.82 15.14 -22.58
CA ILE A 28 -4.94 15.50 -21.69
C ILE A 28 -5.21 14.36 -20.68
N LEU A 29 -5.28 13.14 -21.17
CA LEU A 29 -5.52 11.97 -20.31
C LEU A 29 -4.40 11.78 -19.30
N ALA A 30 -3.16 11.96 -19.70
CA ALA A 30 -2.01 11.86 -18.81
C ALA A 30 -2.04 12.92 -17.72
N ALA A 31 -2.46 14.15 -18.04
CA ALA A 31 -2.55 15.23 -17.07
C ALA A 31 -3.57 14.95 -15.96
N ILE A 32 -4.65 14.24 -16.28
CA ILE A 32 -5.66 13.87 -15.31
C ILE A 32 -5.22 12.66 -14.48
N ALA A 33 -4.58 11.69 -15.12
CA ALA A 33 -4.22 10.43 -14.48
C ALA A 33 -3.13 10.57 -13.42
N THR A 34 -2.17 11.47 -13.62
CA THR A 34 -1.01 11.60 -12.74
C THR A 34 -1.36 11.91 -11.27
N PRO A 35 -2.18 12.95 -10.95
CA PRO A 35 -2.52 13.22 -9.56
C PRO A 35 -3.36 12.11 -8.92
N GLN A 36 -4.23 11.44 -9.68
CA GLN A 36 -5.00 10.32 -9.16
C GLN A 36 -4.11 9.14 -8.81
N LEU A 37 -3.09 8.89 -9.61
CA LEU A 37 -2.14 7.80 -9.37
C LEU A 37 -1.40 8.00 -8.04
N GLU A 38 -0.99 9.22 -7.72
CA GLU A 38 -0.36 9.53 -6.43
C GLU A 38 -1.31 9.24 -5.27
N HIS A 39 -2.56 9.61 -5.40
CA HIS A 39 -3.57 9.34 -4.37
C HIS A 39 -3.73 7.83 -4.14
N TYR A 40 -3.82 7.03 -5.20
CA TYR A 40 -3.92 5.57 -5.09
C TYR A 40 -2.68 4.95 -4.45
N ARG A 41 -1.52 5.46 -4.77
CA ARG A 41 -0.27 4.99 -4.15
C ARG A 41 -0.27 5.24 -2.65
N GLN A 42 -0.68 6.42 -2.21
CA GLN A 42 -0.78 6.75 -0.79
C GLN A 42 -1.77 5.83 -0.07
N LEU A 43 -2.94 5.58 -0.65
CA LEU A 43 -3.91 4.64 -0.09
C LEU A 43 -3.33 3.24 0.04
N ARG A 44 -2.55 2.80 -0.93
CA ARG A 44 -1.91 1.49 -0.91
C ARG A 44 -0.88 1.40 0.21
N TYR A 45 -0.04 2.42 0.38
CA TYR A 45 0.95 2.46 1.44
C TYR A 45 0.30 2.46 2.82
N ASP A 46 -0.76 3.22 2.97
CA ASP A 46 -1.53 3.28 4.22
C ASP A 46 -2.15 1.92 4.54
N ARG A 47 -2.69 1.26 3.53
CA ARG A 47 -3.27 -0.08 3.68
C ARG A 47 -2.21 -1.10 4.09
N GLU A 48 -1.05 -1.10 3.46
CA GLU A 48 0.05 -2.01 3.82
C GLU A 48 0.48 -1.81 5.27
N SER A 49 0.62 -0.58 5.72
CA SER A 49 0.98 -0.28 7.11
C SER A 49 -0.06 -0.81 8.09
N LYS A 50 -1.33 -0.55 7.81
CA LYS A 50 -2.44 -1.01 8.66
C LYS A 50 -2.54 -2.54 8.68
N GLU A 51 -2.42 -3.18 7.53
CA GLU A 51 -2.46 -4.64 7.44
C GLU A 51 -1.32 -5.29 8.20
N ASN A 52 -0.13 -4.72 8.15
CA ASN A 52 1.00 -5.24 8.91
C ASN A 52 0.75 -5.13 10.41
N LEU A 53 0.23 -4.00 10.88
CA LEU A 53 -0.12 -3.82 12.29
C LEU A 53 -1.19 -4.81 12.73
N GLU A 54 -2.23 -4.98 11.92
CA GLU A 54 -3.32 -5.90 12.23
C GLU A 54 -2.83 -7.34 12.30
N LYS A 55 -2.02 -7.77 11.35
CA LYS A 55 -1.45 -9.11 11.34
C LYS A 55 -0.51 -9.33 12.52
N LEU A 56 0.29 -8.33 12.87
CA LEU A 56 1.15 -8.37 14.04
C LEU A 56 0.32 -8.55 15.31
N HIS A 57 -0.72 -7.78 15.48
CA HIS A 57 -1.61 -7.88 16.63
C HIS A 57 -2.27 -9.25 16.72
N GLN A 58 -2.74 -9.79 15.58
CA GLN A 58 -3.34 -11.12 15.53
C GLN A 58 -2.34 -12.21 15.92
N ALA A 59 -1.10 -12.13 15.43
CA ALA A 59 -0.06 -13.06 15.79
C ALA A 59 0.27 -13.00 17.28
N CYS A 60 0.38 -11.81 17.82
CA CYS A 60 0.60 -11.61 19.26
C CYS A 60 -0.59 -12.09 20.09
N ALA A 61 -1.81 -11.90 19.60
CA ALA A 61 -3.02 -12.36 20.29
C ALA A 61 -3.03 -13.87 20.44
N LYS A 62 -2.59 -14.61 19.42
CA LYS A 62 -2.44 -16.07 19.52
C LYS A 62 -1.45 -16.47 20.59
N PHE A 63 -0.37 -15.73 20.69
CA PHE A 63 0.68 -15.97 21.66
C PHE A 63 0.18 -15.69 23.08
N TRP A 64 -0.55 -14.60 23.26
CA TRP A 64 -1.14 -14.23 24.55
C TRP A 64 -2.27 -15.16 24.98
N ALA A 65 -2.90 -15.85 24.04
CA ALA A 65 -3.92 -16.84 24.37
C ALA A 65 -3.34 -18.01 25.18
N ASP A 66 -2.07 -18.35 24.94
CA ASP A 66 -1.37 -19.37 25.70
C ASP A 66 -0.88 -18.85 27.04
N ASP A 67 -0.32 -17.63 27.05
CA ASP A 67 0.17 -16.98 28.28
C ASP A 67 0.02 -15.47 28.17
N ILE A 68 -0.93 -14.93 28.92
CA ILE A 68 -1.28 -13.50 28.90
C ILE A 68 -0.15 -12.59 29.38
N ASN A 69 0.76 -13.10 30.17
CA ASN A 69 1.87 -12.33 30.75
C ASN A 69 3.11 -12.30 29.85
N THR A 70 3.07 -13.01 28.74
CA THR A 70 4.22 -13.10 27.86
C THR A 70 4.36 -11.83 27.02
N GLN A 71 5.60 -11.44 26.80
CA GLN A 71 5.93 -10.32 25.93
C GLN A 71 5.94 -10.79 24.47
N CYS A 72 5.28 -10.04 23.60
CA CYS A 72 5.29 -10.32 22.17
C CYS A 72 6.20 -9.32 21.46
N SER A 73 7.24 -9.82 20.83
CA SER A 73 8.12 -9.02 19.98
C SER A 73 7.88 -9.37 18.51
N ILE A 74 8.47 -8.58 17.62
CA ILE A 74 8.38 -8.85 16.18
C ILE A 74 8.97 -10.24 15.85
N ASP A 75 10.07 -10.60 16.47
CA ASP A 75 10.72 -11.90 16.27
C ASP A 75 9.82 -13.06 16.70
N ILE A 76 9.16 -12.92 17.83
CA ILE A 76 8.21 -13.90 18.33
C ILE A 76 7.01 -14.02 17.37
N ALA A 77 6.50 -12.90 16.91
CA ALA A 77 5.37 -12.87 15.97
C ALA A 77 5.71 -13.54 14.64
N LYS A 78 6.97 -13.46 14.21
CA LYS A 78 7.44 -14.07 12.96
C LYS A 78 7.63 -15.59 13.03
N GLU A 79 7.58 -16.18 14.20
CA GLU A 79 7.66 -17.64 14.31
C GLU A 79 6.54 -18.29 13.52
N ALA A 80 6.85 -19.45 12.93
CA ALA A 80 5.94 -20.15 12.02
C ALA A 80 4.55 -20.42 12.62
N GLN A 81 4.51 -20.64 13.92
CA GLN A 81 3.27 -20.90 14.65
C GLN A 81 2.34 -19.67 14.68
N ASN A 82 2.91 -18.48 14.69
CA ASN A 82 2.15 -17.23 14.81
C ASN A 82 1.76 -16.65 13.45
N GLY A 83 2.50 -17.01 12.39
CA GLY A 83 2.11 -16.71 11.02
C GLY A 83 2.24 -15.26 10.58
N TYR A 84 3.00 -14.45 11.30
CA TYR A 84 3.21 -13.06 10.91
C TYR A 84 4.35 -12.95 9.90
N ILE A 85 4.08 -12.23 8.82
CA ILE A 85 5.07 -11.90 7.79
C ILE A 85 5.09 -10.40 7.62
N GLN A 86 6.22 -9.78 7.92
CA GLN A 86 6.40 -8.34 7.76
C GLN A 86 6.72 -8.01 6.30
N SER A 87 6.03 -7.01 5.75
CA SER A 87 6.36 -6.49 4.43
C SER A 87 7.71 -5.78 4.46
N SER A 88 8.52 -5.97 3.42
CA SER A 88 9.87 -5.40 3.36
C SER A 88 9.89 -3.87 3.34
N ASP A 89 8.81 -3.25 2.86
CA ASP A 89 8.70 -1.79 2.74
C ASP A 89 8.04 -1.13 3.96
N VAL A 90 7.65 -1.90 4.96
CA VAL A 90 7.00 -1.39 6.16
C VAL A 90 7.90 -1.58 7.37
N ASP A 91 8.25 -0.49 8.01
CA ASP A 91 9.01 -0.50 9.25
C ASP A 91 8.05 -0.55 10.42
N ILE A 92 8.25 -1.54 11.30
CA ILE A 92 7.42 -1.73 12.48
C ILE A 92 8.28 -1.59 13.73
N LEU A 93 7.77 -0.83 14.69
CA LEU A 93 8.42 -0.63 15.97
C LEU A 93 7.44 -0.93 17.10
N ILE A 94 7.88 -1.77 18.03
CA ILE A 94 7.19 -2.00 19.29
C ILE A 94 8.02 -1.31 20.37
N PRO A 95 7.53 -0.23 21.00
CA PRO A 95 8.29 0.45 22.05
C PRO A 95 8.56 -0.47 23.24
N GLN A 96 9.69 -0.28 23.86
CA GLN A 96 10.07 -1.04 25.04
C GLN A 96 9.02 -0.86 26.16
N GLY A 97 8.59 -1.96 26.78
CA GLY A 97 7.55 -1.95 27.79
C GLY A 97 6.13 -1.99 27.24
N LYS A 98 5.97 -2.05 25.93
CA LYS A 98 4.66 -2.10 25.26
C LYS A 98 4.44 -3.44 24.54
N GLU A 99 4.98 -4.50 25.10
CA GLU A 99 4.97 -5.82 24.48
C GLU A 99 3.96 -6.79 25.12
N THR A 100 3.30 -6.38 26.18
CA THR A 100 2.32 -7.21 26.89
C THR A 100 0.91 -6.96 26.35
N LYS A 101 0.01 -7.91 26.59
CA LYS A 101 -1.37 -7.82 26.11
C LYS A 101 -2.09 -6.56 26.59
N THR A 102 -1.82 -6.14 27.82
CA THR A 102 -2.50 -4.99 28.44
C THR A 102 -1.94 -3.65 28.01
N ASP A 103 -0.68 -3.62 27.57
CA ASP A 103 0.02 -2.37 27.21
C ASP A 103 0.49 -2.35 25.76
N PHE A 104 0.05 -3.28 24.95
CA PHE A 104 0.57 -3.44 23.60
C PHE A 104 0.36 -2.19 22.73
N HIS A 105 1.46 -1.72 22.18
CA HIS A 105 1.45 -0.66 21.17
C HIS A 105 2.50 -0.98 20.12
N ALA A 106 2.15 -0.81 18.86
CA ALA A 106 3.10 -0.94 17.77
C ALA A 106 2.84 0.16 16.76
N THR A 107 3.89 0.61 16.12
CA THR A 107 3.79 1.62 15.07
C THR A 107 4.30 1.04 13.75
N ALA A 108 3.71 1.47 12.66
CA ALA A 108 4.11 1.07 11.32
C ALA A 108 4.17 2.28 10.40
N LYS A 109 5.18 2.30 9.57
CA LYS A 109 5.36 3.35 8.57
C LYS A 109 5.88 2.70 7.29
N HIS A 110 5.23 3.00 6.18
CA HIS A 110 5.72 2.59 4.87
C HIS A 110 6.89 3.48 4.47
N SER A 111 7.93 2.90 3.86
CA SER A 111 9.14 3.63 3.45
C SER A 111 8.84 4.78 2.48
N SER A 112 7.79 4.66 1.68
CA SER A 112 7.37 5.65 0.71
C SER A 112 6.27 6.60 1.21
N SER A 113 5.92 6.53 2.49
CA SER A 113 4.88 7.37 3.09
C SER A 113 5.44 8.14 4.28
N ASN A 114 4.89 9.32 4.53
CA ASN A 114 5.22 10.11 5.71
C ASN A 114 4.29 9.84 6.89
N LYS A 115 3.26 9.02 6.67
CA LYS A 115 2.28 8.71 7.71
C LYS A 115 2.73 7.51 8.54
N THR A 116 2.59 7.65 9.85
CA THR A 116 2.84 6.57 10.81
C THR A 116 1.51 6.16 11.44
N TYR A 117 1.24 4.88 11.46
CA TYR A 117 0.05 4.32 12.07
C TYR A 117 0.42 3.59 13.35
N MET A 118 -0.50 3.59 14.32
CA MET A 118 -0.31 2.92 15.59
C MET A 118 -1.48 2.01 15.88
N ILE A 119 -1.18 0.83 16.40
CA ILE A 119 -2.19 -0.10 16.92
C ILE A 119 -2.06 -0.21 18.43
N ASP A 120 -3.18 -0.24 19.13
CA ASP A 120 -3.22 -0.37 20.57
C ASP A 120 -3.51 -1.82 21.01
N GLU A 121 -3.63 -2.01 22.32
CA GLU A 121 -3.86 -3.33 22.92
C GLU A 121 -5.21 -3.94 22.53
N GLU A 122 -6.16 -3.12 22.13
CA GLU A 122 -7.48 -3.58 21.71
C GLU A 122 -7.55 -3.91 20.23
N GLY A 123 -6.48 -3.57 19.48
CA GLY A 123 -6.44 -3.78 18.06
C GLY A 123 -6.95 -2.60 17.25
N ASN A 124 -7.14 -1.45 17.86
CA ASN A 124 -7.57 -0.23 17.18
C ASN A 124 -6.38 0.47 16.53
N ILE A 125 -6.52 0.83 15.27
CA ILE A 125 -5.48 1.49 14.49
C ILE A 125 -5.82 2.97 14.33
N ARG A 126 -4.83 3.81 14.58
CA ARG A 126 -4.98 5.27 14.46
C ARG A 126 -4.03 5.89 13.48
#